data_f926a76e0772ed53a221ea3e8481e7f5
#
_entry.id   f926a76e0772ed53a221ea3e8481e7f5
#
_cell.length_a   1.000
_cell.length_b   1.000
_cell.length_c   1.000
_cell.angle_alpha   90.00
_cell.angle_beta   90.00
_cell.angle_gamma   90.00
#
_symmetry.space_group_name_H-M   'P 1'
#
loop_
_entity.id
_entity.type
_entity.pdbx_description
1 polymer ?
#
loop_
_entity_poly.entity_id
_entity_poly.type
_entity_poly.pdbx_seq_one_letter_code
_entity_poly.pdbx_strand_id
1 'polypeptide(L)'
;MIKSDVQLDAKGLACPMPIVKTKKAMGNLTEGQVLEIQATDKGSVADLAAWSKTVGHQYIGTNEENGVFYHYIRKCNPEVSEAVEKSFEQTISNEGAIKEEGIILDVREAAEYAFGHIPGAKSIPMGELSERMNELDKAQTIYVICRTGTRSDLAAQQLAKAGFTN
;
A
#
# COMPACT_ATOMS: atom_id res chain seq x y z
N MET A 1 16.27 1.78 -0.03
CA MET A 1 15.58 0.51 0.29
C MET A 1 14.12 0.86 0.59
N ILE A 2 13.19 0.18 -0.07
CA ILE A 2 11.74 0.40 0.13
C ILE A 2 11.33 -0.32 1.42
N LYS A 3 10.52 0.32 2.27
CA LYS A 3 10.06 -0.26 3.55
C LYS A 3 9.11 -1.43 3.29
N SER A 4 9.37 -2.56 3.92
CA SER A 4 8.52 -3.76 3.94
C SER A 4 8.41 -4.29 5.37
N ASP A 5 7.34 -5.03 5.67
CA ASP A 5 7.13 -5.60 7.01
C ASP A 5 7.89 -6.92 7.18
N VAL A 6 7.96 -7.71 6.11
CA VAL A 6 8.64 -9.01 6.11
C VAL A 6 9.48 -9.15 4.85
N GLN A 7 10.64 -9.78 4.98
CA GLN A 7 11.55 -10.08 3.87
C GLN A 7 11.67 -11.59 3.67
N LEU A 8 11.61 -12.03 2.42
CA LEU A 8 11.75 -13.41 2.01
C LEU A 8 12.91 -13.56 1.04
N ASP A 9 13.93 -14.32 1.44
CA ASP A 9 15.01 -14.71 0.54
C ASP A 9 14.62 -15.94 -0.31
N ALA A 10 14.49 -15.70 -1.60
CA ALA A 10 14.26 -16.72 -2.63
C ALA A 10 15.35 -16.70 -3.72
N LYS A 11 16.50 -16.07 -3.44
CA LYS A 11 17.64 -16.04 -4.39
C LYS A 11 18.14 -17.45 -4.69
N GLY A 12 18.54 -17.69 -5.93
CA GLY A 12 19.03 -18.99 -6.39
C GLY A 12 17.96 -20.05 -6.60
N LEU A 13 16.69 -19.72 -6.37
CA LEU A 13 15.59 -20.63 -6.60
C LEU A 13 15.00 -20.41 -8.00
N ALA A 14 14.76 -21.51 -8.71
CA ALA A 14 14.03 -21.51 -9.97
C ALA A 14 12.52 -21.73 -9.77
N CYS A 15 11.71 -21.32 -10.77
CA CYS A 15 10.27 -21.60 -10.81
C CYS A 15 9.99 -23.10 -10.60
N PRO A 16 9.00 -23.49 -9.77
CA PRO A 16 8.01 -22.66 -9.08
C PRO A 16 8.37 -22.28 -7.63
N MET A 17 9.59 -22.56 -7.17
CA MET A 17 9.96 -22.44 -5.75
C MET A 17 9.78 -21.02 -5.14
N PRO A 18 10.07 -19.91 -5.85
CA PRO A 18 9.78 -18.59 -5.32
C PRO A 18 8.30 -18.40 -4.96
N ILE A 19 7.37 -18.87 -5.80
CA ILE A 19 5.92 -18.81 -5.56
C ILE A 19 5.53 -19.65 -4.34
N VAL A 20 6.06 -20.86 -4.21
CA VAL A 20 5.76 -21.77 -3.08
C VAL A 20 6.18 -21.14 -1.76
N LYS A 21 7.39 -20.56 -1.70
CA LYS A 21 7.86 -19.84 -0.51
C LYS A 21 7.03 -18.60 -0.21
N THR A 22 6.70 -17.82 -1.25
CA THR A 22 5.85 -16.63 -1.13
C THR A 22 4.49 -16.99 -0.56
N LYS A 23 3.83 -18.02 -1.07
CA LYS A 23 2.54 -18.51 -0.55
C LYS A 23 2.63 -18.84 0.95
N LYS A 24 3.68 -19.54 1.38
CA LYS A 24 3.89 -19.88 2.80
C LYS A 24 4.13 -18.63 3.65
N ALA A 25 4.96 -17.70 3.19
CA ALA A 25 5.24 -16.45 3.90
C ALA A 25 3.97 -15.59 4.03
N MET A 26 3.19 -15.45 2.94
CA MET A 26 1.92 -14.71 2.94
C MET A 26 0.90 -15.27 3.94
N GLY A 27 0.92 -16.58 4.20
CA GLY A 27 0.06 -17.20 5.21
C GLY A 27 0.28 -16.64 6.62
N ASN A 28 1.50 -16.23 6.94
CA ASN A 28 1.90 -15.71 8.25
C ASN A 28 1.73 -14.19 8.41
N LEU A 29 1.47 -13.46 7.34
CA LEU A 29 1.23 -12.03 7.40
C LEU A 29 -0.21 -11.71 7.81
N THR A 30 -0.39 -10.54 8.41
CA THR A 30 -1.70 -9.93 8.61
C THR A 30 -2.11 -9.07 7.41
N GLU A 31 -3.40 -8.78 7.26
CA GLU A 31 -3.89 -7.92 6.21
C GLU A 31 -3.23 -6.53 6.25
N GLY A 32 -2.87 -6.03 5.08
CA GLY A 32 -2.18 -4.74 4.92
C GLY A 32 -0.66 -4.84 4.92
N GLN A 33 -0.07 -5.85 5.52
CA GLN A 33 1.38 -6.02 5.55
C GLN A 33 1.97 -6.27 4.16
N VAL A 34 3.19 -5.79 3.96
CA VAL A 34 3.95 -5.89 2.72
C VAL A 34 5.07 -6.90 2.87
N LEU A 35 5.09 -7.89 1.98
CA LEU A 35 6.18 -8.85 1.81
C LEU A 35 7.12 -8.38 0.72
N GLU A 36 8.41 -8.28 1.03
CA GLU A 36 9.49 -8.16 0.06
C GLU A 36 10.03 -9.56 -0.27
N ILE A 37 10.07 -9.91 -1.54
CA ILE A 37 10.62 -11.18 -2.02
C ILE A 37 11.86 -10.88 -2.86
N GLN A 38 13.00 -11.46 -2.49
CA GLN A 38 14.26 -11.33 -3.21
C GLN A 38 14.47 -12.58 -4.09
N ALA A 39 14.47 -12.41 -5.39
CA ALA A 39 14.65 -13.49 -6.36
C ALA A 39 15.71 -13.15 -7.39
N THR A 40 16.37 -14.17 -7.97
CA THR A 40 17.34 -14.02 -9.07
C THR A 40 16.82 -14.57 -10.39
N ASP A 41 15.69 -15.24 -10.37
CA ASP A 41 15.04 -15.75 -11.57
C ASP A 41 14.17 -14.67 -12.24
N LYS A 42 14.45 -14.38 -13.52
CA LYS A 42 13.68 -13.37 -14.29
C LYS A 42 12.21 -13.75 -14.47
N GLY A 43 11.89 -15.04 -14.51
CA GLY A 43 10.51 -15.54 -14.58
C GLY A 43 9.68 -15.12 -13.38
N SER A 44 10.32 -14.91 -12.22
CA SER A 44 9.63 -14.49 -11.00
C SER A 44 8.82 -13.19 -11.14
N VAL A 45 9.21 -12.29 -12.04
CA VAL A 45 8.50 -11.02 -12.27
C VAL A 45 7.07 -11.26 -12.78
N ALA A 46 6.93 -12.06 -13.82
CA ALA A 46 5.62 -12.39 -14.38
C ALA A 46 4.83 -13.35 -13.46
N ASP A 47 5.52 -14.33 -12.90
CA ASP A 47 4.91 -15.38 -12.11
C ASP A 47 4.33 -14.87 -10.79
N LEU A 48 5.07 -14.05 -10.03
CA LEU A 48 4.60 -13.48 -8.78
C LEU A 48 3.48 -12.45 -9.01
N ALA A 49 3.55 -11.68 -10.09
CA ALA A 49 2.47 -10.75 -10.45
C ALA A 49 1.18 -11.50 -10.80
N ALA A 50 1.26 -12.54 -11.62
CA ALA A 50 0.11 -13.36 -11.99
C ALA A 50 -0.46 -14.12 -10.79
N TRP A 51 0.40 -14.71 -9.96
CA TRP A 51 -0.01 -15.41 -8.75
C TRP A 51 -0.73 -14.46 -7.78
N SER A 52 -0.17 -13.28 -7.52
CA SER A 52 -0.77 -12.29 -6.60
C SER A 52 -2.18 -11.91 -7.04
N LYS A 53 -2.37 -11.69 -8.34
CA LYS A 53 -3.68 -11.39 -8.93
C LYS A 53 -4.66 -12.54 -8.73
N THR A 54 -4.21 -13.77 -8.94
CA THR A 54 -5.06 -14.98 -8.83
C THR A 54 -5.56 -15.20 -7.40
N VAL A 55 -4.72 -14.94 -6.40
CA VAL A 55 -5.08 -15.13 -4.98
C VAL A 55 -5.65 -13.87 -4.31
N GLY A 56 -5.84 -12.79 -5.05
CA GLY A 56 -6.43 -11.55 -4.55
C GLY A 56 -5.51 -10.66 -3.72
N HIS A 57 -4.19 -10.87 -3.80
CA HIS A 57 -3.22 -9.96 -3.19
C HIS A 57 -2.80 -8.85 -4.16
N GLN A 58 -2.30 -7.75 -3.62
CA GLN A 58 -1.82 -6.62 -4.42
C GLN A 58 -0.33 -6.78 -4.72
N TYR A 59 0.01 -7.01 -5.99
CA TYR A 59 1.38 -6.86 -6.46
C TYR A 59 1.67 -5.38 -6.64
N ILE A 60 2.57 -4.82 -5.81
CA ILE A 60 2.90 -3.38 -5.82
C ILE A 60 3.87 -3.07 -6.95
N GLY A 61 4.93 -3.87 -7.08
CA GLY A 61 5.94 -3.67 -8.11
C GLY A 61 7.21 -4.47 -7.87
N THR A 62 8.16 -4.29 -8.77
CA THR A 62 9.50 -4.89 -8.71
C THR A 62 10.57 -3.81 -8.91
N ASN A 63 11.64 -3.90 -8.13
CA ASN A 63 12.87 -3.17 -8.35
C ASN A 63 14.01 -4.17 -8.63
N GLU A 64 14.93 -3.84 -9.52
CA GLU A 64 16.09 -4.68 -9.85
C GLU A 64 17.37 -3.98 -9.42
N GLU A 65 18.16 -4.66 -8.60
CA GLU A 65 19.47 -4.18 -8.17
C GLU A 65 20.48 -5.34 -8.22
N ASN A 66 21.56 -5.17 -8.95
CA ASN A 66 22.67 -6.15 -9.04
C ASN A 66 22.21 -7.57 -9.44
N GLY A 67 21.21 -7.69 -10.33
CA GLY A 67 20.67 -8.97 -10.78
C GLY A 67 19.74 -9.66 -9.77
N VAL A 68 19.35 -8.96 -8.72
CA VAL A 68 18.33 -9.40 -7.76
C VAL A 68 17.05 -8.59 -7.99
N PHE A 69 15.93 -9.29 -8.15
CA PHE A 69 14.60 -8.73 -8.25
C PHE A 69 13.98 -8.64 -6.87
N TYR A 70 13.63 -7.44 -6.44
CA TYR A 70 12.96 -7.15 -5.18
C TYR A 70 11.47 -6.92 -5.49
N HIS A 71 10.64 -7.91 -5.23
CA HIS A 71 9.20 -7.84 -5.43
C HIS A 71 8.50 -7.42 -4.15
N TYR A 72 7.48 -6.59 -4.27
CA TYR A 72 6.68 -6.11 -3.15
C TYR A 72 5.22 -6.50 -3.34
N ILE A 73 4.69 -7.29 -2.39
CA ILE A 73 3.32 -7.80 -2.42
C ILE A 73 2.64 -7.44 -1.11
N ARG A 74 1.52 -6.71 -1.19
CA ARG A 74 0.68 -6.38 -0.04
C ARG A 74 -0.38 -7.47 0.15
N LYS A 75 -0.50 -7.96 1.38
CA LYS A 75 -1.56 -8.91 1.74
C LYS A 75 -2.92 -8.21 1.72
N CYS A 76 -3.84 -8.73 0.95
CA CYS A 76 -5.23 -8.29 0.90
C CYS A 76 -6.14 -9.48 1.25
N ASN A 77 -7.28 -9.16 1.87
CA ASN A 77 -8.38 -10.11 2.02
C ASN A 77 -9.50 -9.67 1.05
N PRO A 78 -9.75 -10.39 -0.04
CA PRO A 78 -10.78 -10.01 -1.02
C PRO A 78 -12.18 -9.95 -0.41
N GLU A 79 -12.46 -10.77 0.62
CA GLU A 79 -13.77 -10.80 1.28
C GLU A 79 -14.04 -9.54 2.13
N VAL A 80 -13.00 -8.92 2.69
CA VAL A 80 -13.13 -7.71 3.54
C VAL A 80 -13.21 -6.44 2.71
N SER A 81 -12.57 -6.41 1.54
CA SER A 81 -12.53 -5.22 0.68
C SER A 81 -13.88 -4.82 0.10
N GLU A 82 -14.83 -5.75 -0.01
CA GLU A 82 -16.20 -5.52 -0.51
C GLU A 82 -17.19 -5.14 0.60
N ALA A 83 -16.87 -5.44 1.87
CA ALA A 83 -17.80 -5.31 3.00
C ALA A 83 -17.74 -3.96 3.75
N VAL A 84 -16.78 -3.09 3.44
CA VAL A 84 -16.66 -1.79 4.10
C VAL A 84 -17.55 -0.78 3.40
N GLU A 85 -18.69 -0.43 4.02
CA GLU A 85 -19.51 0.68 3.60
C GLU A 85 -18.73 1.99 3.71
N LYS A 86 -18.62 2.72 2.60
CA LYS A 86 -18.04 4.05 2.58
C LYS A 86 -19.01 5.00 3.26
N SER A 87 -18.60 5.59 4.37
CA SER A 87 -19.47 6.47 5.17
C SER A 87 -19.03 7.93 5.19
N PHE A 88 -17.87 8.26 4.63
CA PHE A 88 -17.42 9.62 4.51
C PHE A 88 -17.97 10.25 3.22
N GLU A 89 -18.83 11.25 3.36
CA GLU A 89 -19.62 11.81 2.25
C GLU A 89 -18.84 12.80 1.38
N GLN A 90 -17.84 13.48 1.96
CA GLN A 90 -17.07 14.50 1.23
C GLN A 90 -15.97 13.83 0.40
N THR A 91 -16.17 13.82 -0.90
CA THR A 91 -15.20 13.24 -1.85
C THR A 91 -14.84 14.23 -2.95
N ILE A 92 -13.59 14.18 -3.40
CA ILE A 92 -13.06 14.96 -4.52
C ILE A 92 -12.32 14.04 -5.48
N SER A 93 -12.26 14.42 -6.76
CA SER A 93 -11.41 13.70 -7.71
C SER A 93 -9.92 13.97 -7.45
N ASN A 94 -9.03 13.03 -7.82
CA ASN A 94 -7.59 13.24 -7.69
C ASN A 94 -7.11 14.51 -8.43
N GLU A 95 -7.69 14.79 -9.59
CA GLU A 95 -7.39 15.99 -10.39
C GLU A 95 -7.86 17.28 -9.69
N GLY A 96 -8.98 17.21 -8.95
CA GLY A 96 -9.47 18.29 -8.11
C GLY A 96 -8.53 18.55 -6.94
N ALA A 97 -8.17 17.51 -6.19
CA ALA A 97 -7.29 17.63 -5.02
C ALA A 97 -5.90 18.22 -5.36
N ILE A 98 -5.38 17.93 -6.56
CA ILE A 98 -4.09 18.50 -7.01
C ILE A 98 -4.17 20.01 -7.28
N LYS A 99 -5.34 20.52 -7.64
CA LYS A 99 -5.56 21.92 -8.00
C LYS A 99 -5.95 22.81 -6.82
N GLU A 100 -6.45 22.21 -5.77
CA GLU A 100 -6.90 22.93 -4.56
C GLU A 100 -5.75 23.13 -3.59
N GLU A 101 -5.83 24.18 -2.78
CA GLU A 101 -4.89 24.40 -1.68
C GLU A 101 -5.20 23.43 -0.53
N GLY A 102 -4.17 22.74 -0.06
CA GLY A 102 -4.31 21.80 1.05
C GLY A 102 -3.20 20.75 1.08
N ILE A 103 -3.31 19.83 2.02
CA ILE A 103 -2.39 18.70 2.16
C ILE A 103 -2.98 17.49 1.47
N ILE A 104 -2.28 16.91 0.51
CA ILE A 104 -2.62 15.59 -0.02
C ILE A 104 -1.96 14.55 0.88
N LEU A 105 -2.79 13.76 1.58
CA LEU A 105 -2.35 12.73 2.51
C LEU A 105 -2.53 11.36 1.87
N ASP A 106 -1.43 10.70 1.56
CA ASP A 106 -1.41 9.32 1.05
C ASP A 106 -1.33 8.33 2.22
N VAL A 107 -2.42 7.60 2.46
CA VAL A 107 -2.52 6.61 3.54
C VAL A 107 -2.24 5.18 3.08
N ARG A 108 -1.70 5.02 1.86
CA ARG A 108 -1.23 3.72 1.36
C ARG A 108 0.04 3.30 2.09
N GLU A 109 0.43 2.04 1.89
CA GLU A 109 1.70 1.53 2.44
C GLU A 109 2.91 2.26 1.83
N ALA A 110 4.00 2.35 2.60
CA ALA A 110 5.22 3.04 2.17
C ALA A 110 5.77 2.48 0.84
N ALA A 111 5.63 1.18 0.60
CA ALA A 111 6.02 0.56 -0.66
C ALA A 111 5.15 1.04 -1.83
N GLU A 112 3.84 1.18 -1.66
CA GLU A 112 2.94 1.73 -2.69
C GLU A 112 3.33 3.17 -3.05
N TYR A 113 3.61 3.99 -2.04
CA TYR A 113 4.06 5.38 -2.22
C TYR A 113 5.39 5.46 -2.97
N ALA A 114 6.34 4.57 -2.64
CA ALA A 114 7.67 4.54 -3.27
C ALA A 114 7.62 4.19 -4.76
N PHE A 115 6.70 3.33 -5.18
CA PHE A 115 6.52 2.97 -6.60
C PHE A 115 5.76 4.02 -7.42
N GLY A 116 5.04 4.93 -6.76
CA GLY A 116 4.36 6.04 -7.43
C GLY A 116 3.41 6.76 -6.49
N HIS A 117 3.45 8.08 -6.48
CA HIS A 117 2.60 8.93 -5.66
C HIS A 117 2.30 10.26 -6.34
N ILE A 118 1.31 10.99 -5.86
CA ILE A 118 1.02 12.35 -6.31
C ILE A 118 2.16 13.27 -5.85
N PRO A 119 2.76 14.05 -6.74
CA PRO A 119 3.82 14.99 -6.37
C PRO A 119 3.37 15.93 -5.24
N GLY A 120 4.18 16.03 -4.19
CA GLY A 120 3.88 16.83 -3.01
C GLY A 120 2.98 16.17 -1.96
N ALA A 121 2.48 14.96 -2.22
CA ALA A 121 1.71 14.22 -1.23
C ALA A 121 2.56 13.82 -0.03
N LYS A 122 1.98 13.94 1.17
CA LYS A 122 2.58 13.46 2.42
C LYS A 122 2.19 12.01 2.65
N SER A 123 3.16 11.14 2.88
CA SER A 123 2.91 9.73 3.16
C SER A 123 2.81 9.48 4.66
N ILE A 124 1.64 9.04 5.11
CA ILE A 124 1.42 8.48 6.44
C ILE A 124 0.56 7.23 6.26
N PRO A 125 1.15 6.03 6.27
CA PRO A 125 0.40 4.79 6.15
C PRO A 125 -0.74 4.70 7.17
N MET A 126 -1.86 4.09 6.77
CA MET A 126 -3.06 3.98 7.62
C MET A 126 -2.75 3.41 9.01
N GLY A 127 -1.84 2.44 9.11
CA GLY A 127 -1.40 1.85 10.37
C GLY A 127 -0.62 2.80 11.29
N GLU A 128 -0.01 3.86 10.73
CA GLU A 128 0.77 4.87 11.47
C GLU A 128 -0.03 6.16 11.73
N LEU A 129 -1.24 6.27 11.18
CA LEU A 129 -1.98 7.54 11.17
C LEU A 129 -2.29 8.03 12.59
N SER A 130 -2.72 7.16 13.50
CA SER A 130 -3.06 7.55 14.88
C SER A 130 -1.89 8.14 15.66
N GLU A 131 -0.67 7.69 15.38
CA GLU A 131 0.54 8.14 16.05
C GLU A 131 1.12 9.42 15.40
N ARG A 132 0.88 9.59 14.08
CA ARG A 132 1.50 10.62 13.26
C ARG A 132 0.54 11.72 12.80
N MET A 133 -0.73 11.67 13.17
CA MET A 133 -1.68 12.74 12.78
C MET A 133 -1.34 14.12 13.38
N ASN A 134 -0.52 14.16 14.42
CA ASN A 134 0.02 15.40 14.98
C ASN A 134 1.01 16.14 14.05
N GLU A 135 1.50 15.47 13.01
CA GLU A 135 2.29 16.08 11.94
C GLU A 135 1.45 16.90 10.95
N LEU A 136 0.11 16.80 11.03
CA LEU A 136 -0.84 17.47 10.16
C LEU A 136 -1.36 18.74 10.82
N ASP A 137 -1.53 19.81 10.03
CA ASP A 137 -2.12 21.05 10.49
C ASP A 137 -3.66 20.98 10.39
N LYS A 138 -4.34 21.10 11.52
CA LYS A 138 -5.81 21.06 11.59
C LYS A 138 -6.49 22.26 10.91
N ALA A 139 -5.76 23.33 10.65
CA ALA A 139 -6.28 24.51 9.97
C ALA A 139 -6.30 24.36 8.44
N GLN A 140 -5.57 23.37 7.92
CA GLN A 140 -5.50 23.11 6.48
C GLN A 140 -6.51 22.06 6.02
N THR A 141 -6.97 22.19 4.79
CA THR A 141 -7.78 21.15 4.13
C THR A 141 -6.90 19.93 3.86
N ILE A 142 -7.39 18.74 4.20
CA ILE A 142 -6.65 17.48 4.01
C ILE A 142 -7.40 16.59 3.01
N TYR A 143 -6.76 16.32 1.89
CA TYR A 143 -7.24 15.40 0.85
C TYR A 143 -6.63 14.03 1.06
N VAL A 144 -7.41 13.10 1.60
CA VAL A 144 -6.92 11.76 1.93
C VAL A 144 -7.08 10.85 0.72
N ILE A 145 -5.99 10.22 0.30
CA ILE A 145 -5.99 9.33 -0.86
C ILE A 145 -5.54 7.91 -0.50
N CYS A 146 -6.12 6.95 -1.21
CA CYS A 146 -5.65 5.58 -1.25
C CYS A 146 -5.91 4.95 -2.62
N ARG A 147 -5.75 3.63 -2.75
CA ARG A 147 -5.93 2.96 -4.04
C ARG A 147 -7.40 2.80 -4.46
N THR A 148 -8.29 2.40 -3.53
CA THR A 148 -9.69 2.01 -3.84
C THR A 148 -10.74 2.81 -3.10
N GLY A 149 -10.32 3.75 -2.25
CA GLY A 149 -11.22 4.58 -1.44
C GLY A 149 -11.50 4.04 -0.03
N THR A 150 -11.29 2.75 0.25
CA THR A 150 -11.59 2.16 1.57
C THR A 150 -10.69 2.69 2.68
N ARG A 151 -9.38 2.66 2.49
CA ARG A 151 -8.42 3.19 3.48
C ARG A 151 -8.57 4.69 3.68
N SER A 152 -8.79 5.45 2.60
CA SER A 152 -8.98 6.90 2.68
C SER A 152 -10.27 7.27 3.40
N ASP A 153 -11.36 6.52 3.21
CA ASP A 153 -12.61 6.69 3.94
C ASP A 153 -12.43 6.48 5.45
N LEU A 154 -11.79 5.39 5.84
CA LEU A 154 -11.49 5.10 7.26
C LEU A 154 -10.55 6.14 7.87
N ALA A 155 -9.53 6.57 7.13
CA ALA A 155 -8.60 7.60 7.57
C ALA A 155 -9.29 8.96 7.75
N ALA A 156 -10.16 9.35 6.82
CA ALA A 156 -10.95 10.57 6.93
C ALA A 156 -11.87 10.56 8.18
N GLN A 157 -12.54 9.43 8.45
CA GLN A 157 -13.33 9.26 9.66
C GLN A 157 -12.48 9.39 10.94
N GLN A 158 -11.28 8.81 10.93
CA GLN A 158 -10.35 8.88 12.07
C GLN A 158 -9.86 10.30 12.30
N LEU A 159 -9.50 11.03 11.25
CA LEU A 159 -9.12 12.44 11.32
C LEU A 159 -10.25 13.32 11.81
N ALA A 160 -11.48 13.13 11.30
CA ALA A 160 -12.66 13.87 11.75
C ALA A 160 -12.92 13.67 13.26
N LYS A 161 -12.81 12.44 13.76
CA LYS A 161 -12.91 12.13 15.21
C LYS A 161 -11.81 12.80 16.03
N ALA A 162 -10.62 13.04 15.46
CA ALA A 162 -9.51 13.73 16.10
C ALA A 162 -9.59 15.27 15.99
N GLY A 163 -10.67 15.80 15.43
CA GLY A 163 -10.96 17.24 15.34
C GLY A 163 -10.37 17.92 14.11
N PHE A 164 -10.08 17.18 13.05
CA PHE A 164 -9.80 17.75 11.73
C PHE A 164 -11.15 17.99 11.03
N THR A 165 -11.45 19.22 10.69
CA THR A 165 -12.77 19.64 10.18
C THR A 165 -12.74 20.09 8.71
N ASN A 166 -11.56 20.16 8.11
CA ASN A 166 -11.33 20.69 6.74
C ASN A 166 -10.68 19.64 5.82
#